data_cd7cf2339fd2aa669b4876d792ee827c
#
_entry.id   cd7cf2339fd2aa669b4876d792ee827c
#
_cell.length_a   1.000
_cell.length_b   1.000
_cell.length_c   1.000
_cell.angle_alpha   90.00
_cell.angle_beta   90.00
_cell.angle_gamma   90.00
#
_symmetry.space_group_name_H-M   'P 1'
#
loop_
_entity.id
_entity.type
_entity.pdbx_description
1 polymer ?
#
loop_
_entity_poly.entity_id
_entity_poly.type
_entity_poly.pdbx_seq_one_letter_code
_entity_poly.pdbx_strand_id
1 'polypeptide(L)'
;MNKRLFYYLFAVLCTVTLFTSCSDDEGDDTPTVIPIEQEIAGDYKGTMDVYYVGVPDPIASGLSQKVYVTKASDTAVKLELRDFVFFLGSEELNLGTIAVENCPVTVEGTSYKFSGNQKMTLLVGDCDVAVSGTIGSGNLAMIVDVKVGGGTLQVKVDYKGTKLAGTESTEAKILSFTFDKSVEANAVVFSEPIVNEEDGTIVFEVLKDVTTDDLKKLVPTIEVSAKATVTPASGATVDFSSTLIPQHYYKIFFLST
;
A
#
# COMPACT_ATOMS: atom_id res chain seq x y z
N MET A 1 -26.63 62.16 14.94
CA MET A 1 -26.33 61.52 13.63
C MET A 1 -27.22 60.32 13.47
N ASN A 2 -28.18 60.37 12.53
CA ASN A 2 -29.27 59.41 12.42
C ASN A 2 -28.78 58.05 11.89
N LYS A 3 -28.95 56.98 12.68
CA LYS A 3 -28.60 55.60 12.31
C LYS A 3 -29.20 55.16 10.96
N ARG A 4 -30.31 55.74 10.56
CA ARG A 4 -31.00 55.44 9.28
C ARG A 4 -30.24 55.99 8.07
N LEU A 5 -29.50 57.09 8.22
CA LEU A 5 -28.69 57.68 7.16
C LEU A 5 -27.44 56.81 6.86
N PHE A 6 -26.90 56.16 7.89
CA PHE A 6 -25.75 55.27 7.76
C PHE A 6 -26.06 53.99 6.96
N TYR A 7 -27.29 53.45 7.15
CA TYR A 7 -27.73 52.26 6.37
C TYR A 7 -27.96 52.58 4.90
N TYR A 8 -28.46 53.76 4.56
CA TYR A 8 -28.60 54.16 3.16
C TYR A 8 -27.27 54.46 2.47
N LEU A 9 -26.28 54.99 3.21
CA LEU A 9 -24.96 55.23 2.68
C LEU A 9 -24.22 53.90 2.40
N PHE A 10 -24.41 52.88 3.25
CA PHE A 10 -23.82 51.56 3.07
C PHE A 10 -24.48 50.75 1.93
N ALA A 11 -25.81 50.88 1.77
CA ALA A 11 -26.54 50.25 0.67
C ALA A 11 -26.18 50.84 -0.71
N VAL A 12 -25.86 52.12 -0.80
CA VAL A 12 -25.45 52.76 -2.04
C VAL A 12 -23.99 52.41 -2.40
N LEU A 13 -23.12 52.17 -1.39
CA LEU A 13 -21.75 51.79 -1.63
C LEU A 13 -21.62 50.32 -2.14
N CYS A 14 -22.60 49.45 -1.81
CA CYS A 14 -22.60 48.07 -2.28
C CYS A 14 -23.16 47.84 -3.71
N THR A 15 -23.80 48.89 -4.29
CA THR A 15 -24.42 48.76 -5.62
C THR A 15 -23.58 49.28 -6.77
N VAL A 16 -22.39 49.85 -6.51
CA VAL A 16 -21.53 50.46 -7.55
C VAL A 16 -20.36 49.56 -8.02
N THR A 17 -20.23 48.35 -7.45
CA THR A 17 -19.12 47.45 -7.82
C THR A 17 -19.49 46.27 -8.75
N LEU A 18 -20.65 46.33 -9.44
CA LEU A 18 -21.08 45.20 -10.29
C LEU A 18 -21.02 45.44 -11.81
N PHE A 19 -20.45 46.54 -12.30
CA PHE A 19 -20.28 46.75 -13.75
C PHE A 19 -18.96 47.38 -14.09
N THR A 20 -17.87 46.60 -14.01
CA THR A 20 -16.73 46.78 -14.88
C THR A 20 -16.48 45.43 -15.56
N SER A 21 -17.26 45.15 -16.60
CA SER A 21 -16.82 44.30 -17.69
C SER A 21 -15.74 45.06 -18.44
N CYS A 22 -14.49 44.74 -18.18
CA CYS A 22 -13.41 44.99 -19.12
C CYS A 22 -12.94 43.60 -19.57
N SER A 23 -13.23 43.32 -20.83
CA SER A 23 -12.51 42.37 -21.62
C SER A 23 -11.10 42.89 -21.81
N ASP A 24 -10.17 42.31 -21.10
CA ASP A 24 -8.77 42.27 -21.48
C ASP A 24 -8.32 40.83 -21.26
N ASP A 25 -7.77 40.28 -22.31
CA ASP A 25 -7.25 38.95 -22.53
C ASP A 25 -5.92 38.84 -21.73
N GLU A 26 -6.03 38.85 -20.40
CA GLU A 26 -4.94 38.49 -19.51
C GLU A 26 -5.28 37.09 -18.94
N GLY A 27 -4.40 36.14 -19.22
CA GLY A 27 -4.54 34.75 -18.81
C GLY A 27 -4.94 34.66 -17.35
N ASP A 28 -5.97 33.92 -17.09
CA ASP A 28 -6.47 33.57 -15.76
C ASP A 28 -5.40 32.73 -15.03
N ASP A 29 -4.41 33.41 -14.45
CA ASP A 29 -3.43 32.83 -13.54
C ASP A 29 -4.06 32.61 -12.14
N THR A 30 -5.28 32.13 -12.08
CA THR A 30 -5.78 31.53 -10.84
C THR A 30 -4.95 30.27 -10.60
N PRO A 31 -4.18 30.20 -9.49
CA PRO A 31 -3.40 29.02 -9.21
C PRO A 31 -4.34 27.82 -9.15
N THR A 32 -4.17 26.88 -10.07
CA THR A 32 -4.95 25.66 -10.10
C THR A 32 -4.69 24.90 -8.81
N VAL A 33 -5.65 24.96 -7.88
CA VAL A 33 -5.55 24.24 -6.61
C VAL A 33 -5.67 22.75 -6.92
N ILE A 34 -4.60 22.00 -6.66
CA ILE A 34 -4.59 20.56 -6.83
C ILE A 34 -5.29 19.93 -5.61
N PRO A 35 -6.38 19.17 -5.77
CA PRO A 35 -7.13 18.58 -4.67
C PRO A 35 -6.44 17.31 -4.14
N ILE A 36 -5.21 17.46 -3.61
CA ILE A 36 -4.36 16.34 -3.21
C ILE A 36 -5.04 15.44 -2.19
N GLU A 37 -5.66 16.01 -1.16
CA GLU A 37 -6.26 15.22 -0.08
C GLU A 37 -7.51 14.45 -0.52
N GLN A 38 -8.28 15.02 -1.43
CA GLN A 38 -9.55 14.43 -1.88
C GLN A 38 -9.35 13.39 -2.98
N GLU A 39 -8.54 13.70 -3.98
CA GLU A 39 -8.45 12.91 -5.19
C GLU A 39 -7.19 12.04 -5.26
N ILE A 40 -6.06 12.53 -4.71
CA ILE A 40 -4.75 11.91 -4.88
C ILE A 40 -4.33 11.11 -3.65
N ALA A 41 -4.31 11.75 -2.46
CA ALA A 41 -3.86 11.10 -1.24
C ALA A 41 -4.77 9.92 -0.87
N GLY A 42 -4.15 8.87 -0.36
CA GLY A 42 -4.82 7.65 0.08
C GLY A 42 -3.92 6.43 -0.04
N ASP A 43 -4.46 5.32 0.40
CA ASP A 43 -3.81 4.02 0.30
C ASP A 43 -4.24 3.35 -1.00
N TYR A 44 -3.28 2.84 -1.75
CA TYR A 44 -3.52 2.13 -3.00
C TYR A 44 -3.07 0.68 -2.84
N LYS A 45 -3.94 -0.26 -3.18
CA LYS A 45 -3.63 -1.69 -3.23
C LYS A 45 -3.52 -2.13 -4.67
N GLY A 46 -2.47 -2.87 -4.98
CA GLY A 46 -2.22 -3.31 -6.35
C GLY A 46 -1.16 -4.38 -6.45
N THR A 47 -0.65 -4.55 -7.65
CA THR A 47 0.41 -5.49 -7.96
C THR A 47 1.60 -4.79 -8.59
N MET A 48 2.77 -5.37 -8.41
CA MET A 48 4.00 -4.92 -9.04
C MET A 48 4.74 -6.06 -9.73
N ASP A 49 5.42 -5.68 -10.80
CA ASP A 49 6.39 -6.52 -11.49
C ASP A 49 7.78 -5.91 -11.33
N VAL A 50 8.77 -6.74 -11.03
CA VAL A 50 10.14 -6.31 -10.76
C VAL A 50 11.05 -6.81 -11.87
N TYR A 51 11.90 -5.94 -12.41
CA TYR A 51 12.82 -6.22 -13.53
C TYR A 51 14.25 -5.84 -13.18
N TYR A 52 15.20 -6.58 -13.68
CA TYR A 52 16.55 -6.04 -13.86
C TYR A 52 16.61 -5.22 -15.14
N VAL A 53 17.24 -4.06 -15.07
CA VAL A 53 17.38 -3.21 -16.26
C VAL A 53 18.19 -3.94 -17.31
N GLY A 54 17.64 -4.04 -18.52
CA GLY A 54 18.23 -4.78 -19.65
C GLY A 54 17.76 -6.24 -19.76
N VAL A 55 16.93 -6.72 -18.85
CA VAL A 55 16.29 -8.05 -18.93
C VAL A 55 14.82 -7.86 -19.26
N PRO A 56 14.30 -8.47 -20.35
CA PRO A 56 12.92 -8.24 -20.79
C PRO A 56 11.86 -8.85 -19.87
N ASP A 57 12.17 -10.00 -19.25
CA ASP A 57 11.25 -10.71 -18.38
C ASP A 57 11.37 -10.24 -16.93
N PRO A 58 10.26 -10.13 -16.18
CA PRO A 58 10.31 -9.79 -14.78
C PRO A 58 10.99 -10.90 -13.97
N ILE A 59 11.79 -10.50 -12.98
CA ILE A 59 12.41 -11.42 -12.00
C ILE A 59 11.42 -11.82 -10.91
N ALA A 60 10.39 -10.98 -10.68
CA ALA A 60 9.25 -11.28 -9.84
C ALA A 60 8.01 -10.55 -10.42
N SER A 61 6.86 -11.21 -10.43
CA SER A 61 5.65 -10.68 -11.06
C SER A 61 4.42 -10.89 -10.20
N GLY A 62 3.47 -9.96 -10.30
CA GLY A 62 2.20 -10.04 -9.61
C GLY A 62 2.31 -9.90 -8.08
N LEU A 63 3.40 -9.30 -7.57
CA LEU A 63 3.58 -9.09 -6.13
C LEU A 63 2.52 -8.14 -5.61
N SER A 64 1.69 -8.59 -4.66
CA SER A 64 0.70 -7.74 -4.02
C SER A 64 1.38 -6.74 -3.10
N GLN A 65 1.08 -5.45 -3.26
CA GLN A 65 1.69 -4.40 -2.46
C GLN A 65 0.73 -3.24 -2.23
N LYS A 66 0.84 -2.60 -1.06
CA LYS A 66 0.21 -1.31 -0.77
C LYS A 66 1.20 -0.17 -1.00
N VAL A 67 0.71 0.89 -1.59
CA VAL A 67 1.42 2.17 -1.73
C VAL A 67 0.64 3.23 -0.98
N TYR A 68 1.32 3.93 -0.10
CA TYR A 68 0.74 5.03 0.68
C TYR A 68 1.10 6.35 0.01
N VAL A 69 0.08 7.11 -0.36
CA VAL A 69 0.22 8.44 -0.96
C VAL A 69 -0.30 9.46 0.02
N THR A 70 0.57 10.31 0.54
CA THR A 70 0.20 11.36 1.50
C THR A 70 0.56 12.73 0.96
N LYS A 71 -0.14 13.75 1.42
CA LYS A 71 0.16 15.14 1.06
C LYS A 71 1.49 15.55 1.67
N ALA A 72 2.44 15.99 0.85
CA ALA A 72 3.69 16.62 1.29
C ALA A 72 3.58 18.15 1.29
N SER A 73 2.88 18.71 0.29
CA SER A 73 2.55 20.14 0.19
C SER A 73 1.29 20.33 -0.65
N ASP A 74 0.88 21.56 -0.93
CA ASP A 74 -0.27 21.83 -1.81
C ASP A 74 -0.04 21.43 -3.27
N THR A 75 1.20 21.17 -3.65
CA THR A 75 1.60 20.80 -5.02
C THR A 75 2.45 19.53 -5.09
N ALA A 76 2.61 18.79 -3.99
CA ALA A 76 3.45 17.61 -3.94
C ALA A 76 2.89 16.53 -3.02
N VAL A 77 3.21 15.28 -3.33
CA VAL A 77 2.90 14.10 -2.52
C VAL A 77 4.17 13.41 -2.04
N LYS A 78 4.05 12.70 -0.92
CA LYS A 78 4.98 11.68 -0.47
C LYS A 78 4.44 10.32 -0.91
N LEU A 79 5.32 9.46 -1.39
CA LEU A 79 5.03 8.07 -1.74
C LEU A 79 5.81 7.15 -0.81
N GLU A 80 5.15 6.13 -0.29
CA GLU A 80 5.76 5.21 0.66
C GLU A 80 5.32 3.76 0.39
N LEU A 81 6.29 2.86 0.27
CA LEU A 81 6.11 1.40 0.32
C LEU A 81 6.69 0.94 1.66
N ARG A 82 5.84 0.42 2.52
CA ARG A 82 6.24 -0.04 3.86
C ARG A 82 6.56 -1.51 3.82
N ASP A 83 7.60 -1.88 4.57
CA ASP A 83 7.98 -3.27 4.84
C ASP A 83 8.05 -4.11 3.56
N PHE A 84 8.71 -3.54 2.53
CA PHE A 84 8.77 -4.18 1.23
C PHE A 84 9.71 -5.38 1.24
N VAL A 85 9.10 -6.55 1.10
CA VAL A 85 9.77 -7.85 1.05
C VAL A 85 9.33 -8.57 -0.21
N PHE A 86 10.28 -9.19 -0.91
CA PHE A 86 9.97 -10.09 -2.01
C PHE A 86 10.95 -11.26 -2.04
N PHE A 87 10.57 -12.33 -2.74
CA PHE A 87 11.39 -13.53 -2.87
C PHE A 87 12.03 -13.59 -4.26
N LEU A 88 13.35 -13.80 -4.30
CA LEU A 88 14.08 -14.10 -5.49
C LEU A 88 14.50 -15.58 -5.46
N GLY A 89 13.69 -16.44 -6.06
CA GLY A 89 13.82 -17.87 -5.89
C GLY A 89 13.48 -18.30 -4.45
N SER A 90 14.46 -18.84 -3.73
CA SER A 90 14.34 -19.21 -2.31
C SER A 90 14.89 -18.15 -1.34
N GLU A 91 15.47 -17.07 -1.84
CA GLU A 91 16.04 -16.00 -1.02
C GLU A 91 15.01 -14.89 -0.77
N GLU A 92 14.81 -14.56 0.50
CA GLU A 92 14.02 -13.41 0.92
C GLU A 92 14.85 -12.14 0.83
N LEU A 93 14.36 -11.16 0.09
CA LEU A 93 14.94 -9.83 -0.02
C LEU A 93 14.04 -8.84 0.69
N ASN A 94 14.43 -8.44 1.88
CA ASN A 94 13.76 -7.40 2.65
C ASN A 94 14.44 -6.06 2.34
N LEU A 95 13.72 -5.15 1.71
CA LEU A 95 14.20 -3.80 1.39
C LEU A 95 13.78 -2.77 2.44
N GLY A 96 12.93 -3.15 3.39
CA GLY A 96 12.37 -2.23 4.39
C GLY A 96 11.40 -1.22 3.78
N THR A 97 11.32 -0.04 4.36
CA THR A 97 10.43 1.02 3.89
C THR A 97 11.15 1.91 2.86
N ILE A 98 10.56 2.01 1.67
CA ILE A 98 11.02 2.90 0.60
C ILE A 98 10.09 4.11 0.58
N ALA A 99 10.63 5.31 0.84
CA ALA A 99 9.86 6.54 0.86
C ALA A 99 10.49 7.60 -0.03
N VAL A 100 9.70 8.24 -0.90
CA VAL A 100 10.08 9.43 -1.65
C VAL A 100 9.26 10.60 -1.14
N GLU A 101 9.92 11.50 -0.39
CA GLU A 101 9.27 12.49 0.47
C GLU A 101 8.60 13.63 -0.30
N ASN A 102 9.08 13.94 -1.48
CA ASN A 102 8.58 15.09 -2.25
C ASN A 102 8.50 14.76 -3.74
N CYS A 103 7.29 14.45 -4.19
CA CYS A 103 6.98 14.22 -5.59
C CYS A 103 6.03 15.32 -6.09
N PRO A 104 6.53 16.34 -6.81
CA PRO A 104 5.71 17.36 -7.44
C PRO A 104 4.61 16.73 -8.29
N VAL A 105 3.42 17.32 -8.21
CA VAL A 105 2.22 16.90 -8.93
C VAL A 105 1.84 17.95 -9.95
N THR A 106 1.50 17.52 -11.16
CA THR A 106 0.96 18.36 -12.24
C THR A 106 -0.35 17.79 -12.73
N VAL A 107 -1.28 18.66 -13.12
CA VAL A 107 -2.55 18.27 -13.70
C VAL A 107 -2.35 17.94 -15.19
N GLU A 108 -2.82 16.78 -15.63
CA GLU A 108 -2.78 16.33 -17.02
C GLU A 108 -4.16 15.82 -17.43
N GLY A 109 -4.98 16.73 -17.97
CA GLY A 109 -6.39 16.43 -18.30
C GLY A 109 -7.20 16.10 -17.04
N THR A 110 -7.67 14.86 -16.92
CA THR A 110 -8.43 14.33 -15.77
C THR A 110 -7.56 13.51 -14.81
N SER A 111 -6.25 13.54 -15.00
CA SER A 111 -5.28 12.78 -14.22
C SER A 111 -4.22 13.70 -13.64
N TYR A 112 -3.53 13.20 -12.63
CA TYR A 112 -2.43 13.86 -11.94
C TYR A 112 -1.15 13.10 -12.21
N LYS A 113 -0.16 13.76 -12.77
CA LYS A 113 1.18 13.21 -13.01
C LYS A 113 2.11 13.64 -11.89
N PHE A 114 2.93 12.72 -11.43
CA PHE A 114 3.92 13.02 -10.41
C PHE A 114 5.28 12.41 -10.78
N SER A 115 6.34 12.99 -10.24
CA SER A 115 7.68 12.43 -10.30
C SER A 115 8.50 12.93 -9.11
N GLY A 116 9.45 12.11 -8.68
CA GLY A 116 10.37 12.47 -7.60
C GLY A 116 11.58 11.57 -7.61
N ASN A 117 12.62 11.99 -6.91
CA ASN A 117 13.84 11.20 -6.71
C ASN A 117 14.40 11.46 -5.33
N GLN A 118 14.98 10.42 -4.74
CA GLN A 118 15.56 10.49 -3.42
C GLN A 118 16.73 9.50 -3.30
N LYS A 119 17.78 9.93 -2.61
CA LYS A 119 18.84 9.04 -2.14
C LYS A 119 18.48 8.50 -0.76
N MET A 120 18.64 7.22 -0.58
CA MET A 120 18.34 6.56 0.68
C MET A 120 19.27 5.37 0.89
N THR A 121 19.46 4.97 2.14
CA THR A 121 20.15 3.74 2.49
C THR A 121 19.10 2.69 2.85
N LEU A 122 19.02 1.64 2.04
CA LEU A 122 18.17 0.48 2.27
C LEU A 122 19.02 -0.68 2.84
N LEU A 123 18.39 -1.79 3.18
CA LEU A 123 19.12 -2.98 3.66
C LEU A 123 20.12 -3.55 2.62
N VAL A 124 19.89 -3.25 1.33
CA VAL A 124 20.79 -3.62 0.22
C VAL A 124 21.91 -2.60 -0.03
N GLY A 125 21.98 -1.53 0.76
CA GLY A 125 22.99 -0.47 0.64
C GLY A 125 22.43 0.87 0.16
N ASP A 126 23.32 1.77 -0.24
CA ASP A 126 22.95 3.10 -0.73
C ASP A 126 22.27 3.01 -2.10
N CYS A 127 21.11 3.64 -2.20
CA CYS A 127 20.26 3.62 -3.38
C CYS A 127 19.88 5.02 -3.84
N ASP A 128 19.90 5.22 -5.17
CA ASP A 128 19.22 6.32 -5.84
C ASP A 128 17.86 5.81 -6.33
N VAL A 129 16.77 6.34 -5.78
CA VAL A 129 15.39 5.97 -6.14
C VAL A 129 14.77 7.10 -6.92
N ALA A 130 14.26 6.79 -8.11
CA ALA A 130 13.44 7.70 -8.91
C ALA A 130 12.06 7.09 -9.10
N VAL A 131 11.02 7.89 -8.90
CA VAL A 131 9.62 7.49 -9.09
C VAL A 131 8.93 8.42 -10.07
N SER A 132 8.08 7.87 -10.91
CA SER A 132 7.20 8.62 -11.79
C SER A 132 5.90 7.87 -12.02
N GLY A 133 4.80 8.58 -12.20
CA GLY A 133 3.53 7.92 -12.41
C GLY A 133 2.36 8.88 -12.59
N THR A 134 1.18 8.28 -12.62
CA THR A 134 -0.10 8.98 -12.78
C THR A 134 -1.12 8.45 -11.78
N ILE A 135 -1.97 9.37 -11.28
CA ILE A 135 -3.13 9.05 -10.47
C ILE A 135 -4.36 9.64 -11.16
N GLY A 136 -5.39 8.86 -11.33
CA GLY A 136 -6.64 9.33 -11.92
C GLY A 136 -7.77 8.32 -11.74
N SER A 137 -8.99 8.82 -11.48
CA SER A 137 -10.18 7.98 -11.24
C SER A 137 -9.95 6.86 -10.23
N GLY A 138 -9.21 7.15 -9.16
CA GLY A 138 -8.90 6.18 -8.12
C GLY A 138 -7.85 5.12 -8.49
N ASN A 139 -7.17 5.25 -9.64
CA ASN A 139 -6.11 4.34 -10.06
C ASN A 139 -4.75 5.02 -9.93
N LEU A 140 -3.76 4.25 -9.50
CA LEU A 140 -2.35 4.63 -9.45
C LEU A 140 -1.57 3.71 -10.38
N ALA A 141 -0.83 4.30 -11.33
CA ALA A 141 0.17 3.61 -12.12
C ALA A 141 1.51 4.32 -11.93
N MET A 142 2.56 3.58 -11.55
CA MET A 142 3.87 4.17 -11.34
C MET A 142 5.01 3.24 -11.74
N ILE A 143 6.13 3.86 -12.04
CA ILE A 143 7.43 3.22 -12.26
C ILE A 143 8.36 3.69 -11.16
N VAL A 144 9.09 2.75 -10.57
CA VAL A 144 10.17 3.04 -9.62
C VAL A 144 11.47 2.48 -10.17
N ASP A 145 12.43 3.35 -10.40
CA ASP A 145 13.78 2.99 -10.80
C ASP A 145 14.70 3.08 -9.58
N VAL A 146 15.36 1.97 -9.24
CA VAL A 146 16.28 1.87 -8.11
C VAL A 146 17.66 1.55 -8.62
N LYS A 147 18.65 2.39 -8.29
CA LYS A 147 20.08 2.17 -8.57
C LYS A 147 20.79 1.93 -7.26
N VAL A 148 21.33 0.73 -7.08
CA VAL A 148 22.06 0.32 -5.89
C VAL A 148 23.56 0.47 -6.12
N GLY A 149 24.31 0.91 -5.11
CA GLY A 149 25.76 0.98 -5.13
C GLY A 149 26.32 1.82 -6.28
N GLY A 150 25.74 2.99 -6.55
CA GLY A 150 26.18 3.88 -7.64
C GLY A 150 25.84 3.36 -9.05
N GLY A 151 24.89 2.40 -9.17
CA GLY A 151 24.41 1.88 -10.45
C GLY A 151 24.99 0.51 -10.85
N THR A 152 25.68 -0.17 -9.95
CA THR A 152 26.13 -1.56 -10.15
C THR A 152 24.96 -2.53 -10.34
N LEU A 153 23.86 -2.27 -9.66
CA LEU A 153 22.60 -2.98 -9.81
C LEU A 153 21.49 -1.98 -10.09
N GLN A 154 20.70 -2.22 -11.14
CA GLN A 154 19.57 -1.38 -11.50
C GLN A 154 18.31 -2.23 -11.58
N VAL A 155 17.32 -1.84 -10.80
CA VAL A 155 16.02 -2.51 -10.70
C VAL A 155 14.94 -1.54 -11.12
N LYS A 156 14.00 -1.99 -11.94
CA LYS A 156 12.79 -1.27 -12.31
C LYS A 156 11.59 -2.00 -11.72
N VAL A 157 10.66 -1.25 -11.14
CA VAL A 157 9.39 -1.76 -10.63
C VAL A 157 8.26 -1.09 -11.37
N ASP A 158 7.37 -1.87 -11.97
CA ASP A 158 6.13 -1.41 -12.56
C ASP A 158 4.98 -1.74 -11.60
N TYR A 159 4.29 -0.72 -11.09
CA TYR A 159 3.18 -0.87 -10.15
C TYR A 159 1.87 -0.36 -10.74
N LYS A 160 0.78 -1.10 -10.48
CA LYS A 160 -0.60 -0.68 -10.77
C LYS A 160 -1.49 -1.04 -9.60
N GLY A 161 -2.23 -0.06 -9.09
CA GLY A 161 -3.12 -0.25 -7.95
C GLY A 161 -4.35 0.64 -8.02
N THR A 162 -5.32 0.33 -7.17
CA THR A 162 -6.56 1.09 -6.99
C THR A 162 -6.59 1.68 -5.58
N LYS A 163 -7.15 2.89 -5.46
CA LYS A 163 -7.35 3.56 -4.17
C LYS A 163 -8.32 2.75 -3.33
N LEU A 164 -7.92 2.45 -2.11
CA LEU A 164 -8.79 1.80 -1.15
C LEU A 164 -9.92 2.77 -0.77
N ALA A 165 -11.14 2.30 -0.84
CA ALA A 165 -12.26 3.03 -0.27
C ALA A 165 -12.01 3.17 1.24
N GLY A 166 -12.30 4.32 1.84
CA GLY A 166 -12.06 4.57 3.28
C GLY A 166 -12.81 3.63 4.25
N THR A 167 -13.42 2.57 3.71
CA THR A 167 -14.04 1.45 4.43
C THR A 167 -13.08 0.28 4.63
N GLU A 168 -11.93 0.23 3.93
CA GLU A 168 -10.95 -0.84 4.08
C GLU A 168 -9.95 -0.51 5.18
N SER A 169 -9.51 -1.54 5.92
CA SER A 169 -8.53 -1.36 6.98
C SER A 169 -7.14 -1.15 6.38
N THR A 170 -6.41 -0.16 6.89
CA THR A 170 -4.97 -0.02 6.63
C THR A 170 -4.14 -0.97 7.49
N GLU A 171 -4.76 -1.54 8.52
CA GLU A 171 -4.16 -2.55 9.39
C GLU A 171 -4.73 -3.93 9.05
N ALA A 172 -3.93 -4.77 8.42
CA ALA A 172 -4.26 -6.17 8.20
C ALA A 172 -3.48 -7.01 9.24
N LYS A 173 -4.08 -7.21 10.41
CA LYS A 173 -3.49 -8.02 11.49
C LYS A 173 -4.34 -9.24 11.77
N ILE A 174 -3.68 -10.36 12.06
CA ILE A 174 -4.34 -11.52 12.64
C ILE A 174 -4.42 -11.29 14.14
N LEU A 175 -5.64 -11.09 14.65
CA LEU A 175 -5.90 -10.88 16.08
C LEU A 175 -5.90 -12.20 16.85
N SER A 176 -6.37 -13.27 16.22
CA SER A 176 -6.45 -14.59 16.80
C SER A 176 -6.35 -15.65 15.70
N PHE A 177 -5.66 -16.73 16.01
CA PHE A 177 -5.57 -17.92 15.17
C PHE A 177 -5.68 -19.16 16.07
N THR A 178 -6.72 -19.94 15.90
CA THR A 178 -7.00 -21.08 16.77
C THR A 178 -7.49 -22.29 15.95
N PHE A 179 -7.47 -23.45 16.58
CA PHE A 179 -8.08 -24.66 16.03
C PHE A 179 -9.16 -25.16 16.98
N ASP A 180 -10.42 -25.13 16.54
CA ASP A 180 -11.52 -25.70 17.31
C ASP A 180 -11.36 -27.23 17.42
N LYS A 181 -11.15 -27.71 18.63
CA LYS A 181 -10.93 -29.13 18.92
C LYS A 181 -12.20 -29.99 18.73
N SER A 182 -13.36 -29.39 18.61
CA SER A 182 -14.60 -30.10 18.25
C SER A 182 -14.64 -30.50 16.78
N VAL A 183 -13.83 -29.89 15.94
CA VAL A 183 -13.64 -30.27 14.54
C VAL A 183 -12.67 -31.46 14.49
N GLU A 184 -13.13 -32.63 14.02
CA GLU A 184 -12.35 -33.85 13.98
C GLU A 184 -10.98 -33.68 13.30
N ALA A 185 -10.91 -32.95 12.19
CA ALA A 185 -9.68 -32.69 11.47
C ALA A 185 -8.63 -31.95 12.32
N ASN A 186 -9.04 -31.16 13.30
CA ASN A 186 -8.15 -30.38 14.17
C ASN A 186 -7.64 -31.17 15.39
N ALA A 187 -8.12 -32.42 15.60
CA ALA A 187 -7.71 -33.23 16.73
C ALA A 187 -6.19 -33.51 16.77
N VAL A 188 -5.55 -33.46 15.61
CA VAL A 188 -4.10 -33.65 15.45
C VAL A 188 -3.24 -32.47 15.89
N VAL A 189 -3.82 -31.29 16.08
CA VAL A 189 -3.11 -30.12 16.59
C VAL A 189 -2.94 -30.24 18.11
N PHE A 190 -1.71 -30.19 18.58
CA PHE A 190 -1.39 -30.42 20.01
C PHE A 190 -1.36 -29.12 20.81
N SER A 191 -0.63 -28.10 20.34
CA SER A 191 -0.49 -26.83 21.06
C SER A 191 -1.47 -25.76 20.56
N GLU A 192 -1.69 -24.73 21.38
CA GLU A 192 -2.31 -23.49 20.92
C GLU A 192 -1.34 -22.78 19.96
N PRO A 193 -1.83 -22.26 18.83
CA PRO A 193 -1.01 -21.49 17.89
C PRO A 193 -0.47 -20.20 18.49
N ILE A 194 0.77 -19.88 18.16
CA ILE A 194 1.42 -18.61 18.53
C ILE A 194 1.55 -17.77 17.26
N VAL A 195 0.92 -16.61 17.27
CA VAL A 195 1.03 -15.61 16.19
C VAL A 195 2.18 -14.68 16.52
N ASN A 196 3.18 -14.61 15.65
CA ASN A 196 4.28 -13.65 15.74
C ASN A 196 4.10 -12.60 14.65
N GLU A 197 3.67 -11.40 15.05
CA GLU A 197 3.43 -10.29 14.12
C GLU A 197 4.74 -9.75 13.52
N GLU A 198 5.85 -9.80 14.25
CA GLU A 198 7.14 -9.28 13.78
C GLU A 198 7.69 -10.12 12.63
N ASP A 199 7.59 -11.44 12.74
CA ASP A 199 8.10 -12.38 11.73
C ASP A 199 7.04 -12.74 10.68
N GLY A 200 5.78 -12.31 10.86
CA GLY A 200 4.65 -12.72 10.04
C GLY A 200 4.39 -14.24 10.08
N THR A 201 4.66 -14.89 11.22
CA THR A 201 4.59 -16.35 11.32
C THR A 201 3.55 -16.79 12.34
N ILE A 202 2.97 -17.98 12.09
CA ILE A 202 2.13 -18.69 13.05
C ILE A 202 2.78 -20.03 13.30
N VAL A 203 3.01 -20.36 14.56
CA VAL A 203 3.67 -21.59 14.97
C VAL A 203 2.72 -22.40 15.85
N PHE A 204 2.53 -23.66 15.53
CA PHE A 204 1.80 -24.62 16.34
C PHE A 204 2.40 -26.03 16.23
N GLU A 205 2.12 -26.86 17.20
CA GLU A 205 2.60 -28.24 17.28
C GLU A 205 1.46 -29.22 16.94
N VAL A 206 1.81 -30.32 16.32
CA VAL A 206 0.89 -31.42 16.03
C VAL A 206 1.34 -32.71 16.69
N LEU A 207 0.45 -33.69 16.77
CA LEU A 207 0.75 -35.01 17.31
C LEU A 207 1.85 -35.68 16.49
N LYS A 208 2.65 -36.51 17.17
CA LYS A 208 3.86 -37.14 16.57
C LYS A 208 3.52 -38.06 15.36
N ASP A 209 2.34 -38.66 15.37
CA ASP A 209 1.94 -39.64 14.35
C ASP A 209 1.04 -39.03 13.26
N VAL A 210 1.02 -37.70 13.14
CA VAL A 210 0.26 -36.98 12.11
C VAL A 210 0.77 -37.31 10.72
N THR A 211 -0.14 -37.57 9.80
CA THR A 211 0.17 -37.84 8.40
C THR A 211 0.08 -36.55 7.57
N THR A 212 0.74 -36.54 6.40
CA THR A 212 0.62 -35.43 5.44
C THR A 212 -0.82 -35.17 5.01
N ASP A 213 -1.63 -36.22 4.94
CA ASP A 213 -3.05 -36.11 4.56
C ASP A 213 -3.91 -35.50 5.66
N ASP A 214 -3.53 -35.66 6.92
CA ASP A 214 -4.21 -35.00 8.04
C ASP A 214 -3.97 -33.49 8.00
N LEU A 215 -2.76 -33.09 7.63
CA LEU A 215 -2.38 -31.68 7.52
C LEU A 215 -3.07 -30.94 6.37
N LYS A 216 -3.56 -31.65 5.36
CA LYS A 216 -4.32 -31.05 4.26
C LYS A 216 -5.75 -30.70 4.63
N LYS A 217 -6.21 -31.07 5.82
CA LYS A 217 -7.62 -31.00 6.21
C LYS A 217 -7.88 -30.08 7.40
N LEU A 218 -6.85 -29.39 7.90
CA LEU A 218 -6.99 -28.55 9.08
C LEU A 218 -7.92 -27.35 8.80
N VAL A 219 -8.71 -27.00 9.80
CA VAL A 219 -9.72 -25.93 9.71
C VAL A 219 -9.43 -24.89 10.79
N PRO A 220 -8.61 -23.89 10.49
CA PRO A 220 -8.31 -22.81 11.43
C PRO A 220 -9.48 -21.84 11.59
N THR A 221 -9.67 -21.34 12.80
CA THR A 221 -10.50 -20.19 13.09
C THR A 221 -9.59 -18.98 13.17
N ILE A 222 -9.82 -17.99 12.30
CA ILE A 222 -8.96 -16.82 12.15
C ILE A 222 -9.79 -15.56 12.41
N GLU A 223 -9.35 -14.75 13.34
CA GLU A 223 -9.90 -13.42 13.60
C GLU A 223 -8.90 -12.37 13.13
N VAL A 224 -9.36 -11.40 12.34
CA VAL A 224 -8.55 -10.34 11.79
C VAL A 224 -9.02 -8.98 12.27
N SER A 225 -8.17 -7.97 12.16
CA SER A 225 -8.52 -6.58 12.49
C SER A 225 -9.75 -6.12 11.73
N ALA A 226 -10.47 -5.15 12.31
CA ALA A 226 -11.70 -4.61 11.73
C ALA A 226 -11.48 -4.18 10.27
N LYS A 227 -12.37 -4.62 9.37
CA LYS A 227 -12.34 -4.35 7.93
C LYS A 227 -11.21 -5.06 7.15
N ALA A 228 -10.35 -5.83 7.81
CA ALA A 228 -9.40 -6.70 7.12
C ALA A 228 -10.09 -7.95 6.59
N THR A 229 -9.52 -8.55 5.57
CA THR A 229 -9.95 -9.86 5.03
C THR A 229 -8.79 -10.83 5.09
N VAL A 230 -9.09 -12.12 5.22
CA VAL A 230 -8.10 -13.18 5.24
C VAL A 230 -8.41 -14.22 4.17
N THR A 231 -7.38 -14.69 3.51
CA THR A 231 -7.47 -15.79 2.54
C THR A 231 -6.42 -16.85 2.90
N PRO A 232 -6.80 -18.12 3.12
CA PRO A 232 -8.17 -18.68 3.11
C PRO A 232 -9.08 -18.07 4.17
N ALA A 233 -10.39 -18.12 3.95
CA ALA A 233 -11.36 -17.62 4.92
C ALA A 233 -11.31 -18.40 6.24
N SER A 234 -11.61 -17.74 7.35
CA SER A 234 -11.79 -18.40 8.66
C SER A 234 -12.78 -19.57 8.56
N GLY A 235 -12.43 -20.72 9.10
CA GLY A 235 -13.24 -21.94 9.01
C GLY A 235 -13.13 -22.69 7.68
N ALA A 236 -12.33 -22.23 6.74
CA ALA A 236 -12.03 -22.99 5.52
C ALA A 236 -10.97 -24.07 5.79
N THR A 237 -11.01 -25.15 5.02
CA THR A 237 -9.95 -26.16 5.03
C THR A 237 -8.67 -25.61 4.42
N VAL A 238 -7.56 -25.77 5.11
CA VAL A 238 -6.23 -25.28 4.70
C VAL A 238 -5.25 -26.43 4.64
N ASP A 239 -4.43 -26.45 3.59
CA ASP A 239 -3.34 -27.42 3.40
C ASP A 239 -2.04 -26.90 4.03
N PHE A 240 -1.63 -27.53 5.13
CA PHE A 240 -0.38 -27.23 5.82
C PHE A 240 0.72 -28.28 5.53
N SER A 241 0.51 -29.18 4.58
CA SER A 241 1.43 -30.30 4.30
C SER A 241 2.78 -29.87 3.71
N SER A 242 2.85 -28.69 3.08
CA SER A 242 4.07 -28.16 2.47
C SER A 242 4.97 -27.37 3.44
N THR A 243 4.52 -27.15 4.67
CA THR A 243 5.20 -26.29 5.66
C THR A 243 5.98 -27.06 6.72
N LEU A 244 6.22 -28.36 6.51
CA LEU A 244 6.95 -29.23 7.43
C LEU A 244 8.42 -28.78 7.61
N ILE A 245 8.73 -28.26 8.80
CA ILE A 245 10.11 -28.18 9.29
C ILE A 245 10.42 -29.50 10.03
N PRO A 246 11.57 -30.16 9.78
CA PRO A 246 11.90 -31.41 10.46
C PRO A 246 12.20 -31.17 11.94
N GLN A 247 11.21 -31.12 12.78
CA GLN A 247 11.26 -31.16 14.27
C GLN A 247 9.92 -30.82 14.92
N HIS A 248 8.79 -31.21 14.34
CA HIS A 248 7.45 -31.05 14.97
C HIS A 248 6.89 -29.63 15.05
N TYR A 249 7.49 -28.63 14.39
CA TYR A 249 7.01 -27.25 14.34
C TYR A 249 6.55 -26.90 12.93
N TYR A 250 5.38 -26.25 12.81
CA TYR A 250 4.91 -25.67 11.56
C TYR A 250 5.09 -24.18 11.59
N LYS A 251 5.87 -23.66 10.68
CA LYS A 251 6.02 -22.22 10.45
C LYS A 251 5.22 -21.86 9.22
N ILE A 252 4.16 -21.06 9.38
CA ILE A 252 3.31 -20.63 8.29
C ILE A 252 3.59 -19.16 8.06
N PHE A 253 3.92 -18.83 6.82
CA PHE A 253 4.01 -17.45 6.38
C PHE A 253 2.64 -17.03 5.85
N PHE A 254 1.99 -16.08 6.50
CA PHE A 254 0.90 -15.36 5.90
C PHE A 254 1.45 -14.09 5.28
N LEU A 255 1.35 -14.00 3.95
CA LEU A 255 1.46 -12.73 3.27
C LEU A 255 0.22 -11.92 3.66
N SER A 256 0.38 -10.89 4.49
CA SER A 256 -0.67 -9.91 4.72
C SER A 256 -0.97 -9.22 3.39
N THR A 257 -2.16 -9.42 2.88
CA THR A 257 -2.64 -8.76 1.65
C THR A 257 -3.23 -7.40 1.97
#